data_7d71bfabb94278905b403da2cf16c516
#
_entry.id   7d71bfabb94278905b403da2cf16c516
#
_cell.length_a   1.000
_cell.length_b   1.000
_cell.length_c   1.000
_cell.angle_alpha   90.00
_cell.angle_beta   90.00
_cell.angle_gamma   90.00
#
_symmetry.space_group_name_H-M   'P 1'
#
loop_
_entity.id
_entity.type
_entity.pdbx_description
1 polymer ?
#
loop_
_entity_poly.entity_id
_entity_poly.type
_entity_poly.pdbx_seq_one_letter_code
_entity_poly.pdbx_strand_id
1 'polypeptide(L)'
;MGWNLHQMDVKTAFLNGVVEEEVYMEQPEGFVIHDRESHVCKLKKALYGLKQAPRAWYSRIDSYLTDLGFSETTAKDNLYYKVVDCRPLILVLYVDDLFLTGDEEMIVRCKRELAREFEMKDLGLMHYFLGLEVWQGPNETFLGSIPDQQDRDGTRDEDDD
;
A
#
# COMPACT_ATOMS: atom_id res chain seq x y z
N MET A 1 -16.15 -5.89 -19.79
CA MET A 1 -14.84 -6.43 -19.40
C MET A 1 -14.74 -6.27 -17.90
N GLY A 2 -14.82 -7.38 -17.15
CA GLY A 2 -14.60 -7.34 -15.71
C GLY A 2 -13.11 -7.43 -15.44
N TRP A 3 -12.48 -6.34 -15.00
CA TRP A 3 -11.11 -6.37 -14.53
C TRP A 3 -11.09 -6.61 -13.03
N ASN A 4 -10.29 -7.58 -12.61
CA ASN A 4 -10.09 -7.86 -11.19
C ASN A 4 -9.23 -6.77 -10.55
N LEU A 5 -9.53 -6.47 -9.30
CA LEU A 5 -8.76 -5.55 -8.47
C LEU A 5 -7.87 -6.35 -7.52
N HIS A 6 -6.57 -6.23 -7.70
CA HIS A 6 -5.56 -6.89 -6.87
C HIS A 6 -5.00 -5.93 -5.84
N GLN A 7 -4.56 -6.47 -4.70
CA GLN A 7 -3.95 -5.69 -3.64
C GLN A 7 -2.55 -6.23 -3.29
N MET A 8 -1.61 -5.31 -3.10
CA MET A 8 -0.30 -5.57 -2.53
C MET A 8 -0.03 -4.61 -1.37
N ASP A 9 0.71 -5.05 -0.39
CA ASP A 9 1.13 -4.27 0.78
C ASP A 9 2.66 -4.16 0.81
N VAL A 10 3.18 -2.95 0.97
CA VAL A 10 4.62 -2.68 1.11
C VAL A 10 4.99 -2.73 2.57
N LYS A 11 5.76 -3.73 2.95
CA LYS A 11 6.29 -3.80 4.31
C LYS A 11 7.25 -2.63 4.56
N THR A 12 7.04 -1.98 5.70
CA THR A 12 7.93 -0.88 6.13
C THR A 12 8.11 0.20 5.05
N ALA A 13 7.01 0.61 4.39
CA ALA A 13 7.02 1.55 3.26
C ALA A 13 7.90 2.79 3.52
N PHE A 14 7.74 3.46 4.65
CA PHE A 14 8.50 4.67 4.98
C PHE A 14 10.02 4.43 5.12
N LEU A 15 10.46 3.22 5.51
CA LEU A 15 11.89 2.90 5.58
C LEU A 15 12.56 2.80 4.21
N ASN A 16 11.78 2.79 3.12
CA ASN A 16 12.31 2.86 1.76
C ASN A 16 12.59 4.30 1.31
N GLY A 17 11.99 5.30 1.98
CA GLY A 17 12.20 6.71 1.69
C GLY A 17 13.58 7.19 2.15
N VAL A 18 14.25 7.96 1.31
CA VAL A 18 15.52 8.64 1.67
C VAL A 18 15.19 10.01 2.24
N VAL A 19 15.76 10.34 3.38
CA VAL A 19 15.61 11.67 4.00
C VAL A 19 16.68 12.57 3.42
N GLU A 20 16.27 13.61 2.71
CA GLU A 20 17.18 14.62 2.14
C GLU A 20 17.70 15.60 3.21
N GLU A 21 16.88 15.85 4.23
CA GLU A 21 17.20 16.74 5.32
C GLU A 21 18.02 16.03 6.40
N GLU A 22 18.86 16.80 7.12
CA GLU A 22 19.58 16.25 8.25
C GLU A 22 18.65 16.06 9.45
N VAL A 23 18.30 14.82 9.73
CA VAL A 23 17.47 14.43 10.87
C VAL A 23 18.33 13.63 11.84
N TYR A 24 18.30 14.05 13.10
CA TYR A 24 19.04 13.43 14.19
C TYR A 24 18.06 12.92 15.24
N MET A 25 18.37 11.78 15.84
CA MET A 25 17.62 11.19 16.94
C MET A 25 18.58 10.73 18.04
N GLU A 26 18.09 10.64 19.25
CA GLU A 26 18.83 10.01 20.35
C GLU A 26 19.10 8.54 20.03
N GLN A 27 20.17 8.00 20.61
CA GLN A 27 20.46 6.57 20.48
C GLN A 27 19.32 5.76 21.13
N PRO A 28 18.77 4.75 20.42
CA PRO A 28 17.71 3.93 20.97
C PRO A 28 18.14 3.21 22.27
N GLU A 29 17.19 3.05 23.18
CA GLU A 29 17.40 2.33 24.43
C GLU A 29 17.94 0.90 24.14
N GLY A 30 18.99 0.48 24.83
CA GLY A 30 19.64 -0.81 24.59
C GLY A 30 20.68 -0.82 23.46
N PHE A 31 20.80 0.27 22.67
CA PHE A 31 21.80 0.43 21.60
C PHE A 31 22.75 1.60 21.85
N VAL A 32 22.75 2.14 23.07
CA VAL A 32 23.66 3.21 23.47
C VAL A 32 25.09 2.69 23.47
N ILE A 33 25.96 3.33 22.67
CA ILE A 33 27.38 2.95 22.57
C ILE A 33 28.10 3.52 23.78
N HIS A 34 28.80 2.65 24.53
CA HIS A 34 29.63 3.05 25.66
C HIS A 34 30.68 4.09 25.21
N ASP A 35 30.94 5.08 26.03
CA ASP A 35 31.80 6.25 25.76
C ASP A 35 31.30 7.20 24.66
N ARG A 36 30.06 7.02 24.17
CA ARG A 36 29.38 7.88 23.17
C ARG A 36 27.94 8.21 23.53
N GLU A 37 27.59 8.20 24.80
CA GLU A 37 26.24 8.43 25.29
C GLU A 37 25.67 9.80 24.86
N SER A 38 26.54 10.81 24.68
CA SER A 38 26.16 12.14 24.20
C SER A 38 26.01 12.26 22.67
N HIS A 39 26.34 11.20 21.94
CA HIS A 39 26.21 11.21 20.48
C HIS A 39 24.80 10.91 20.05
N VAL A 40 24.37 11.51 18.93
CA VAL A 40 23.09 11.28 18.28
C VAL A 40 23.26 10.48 17.00
N CYS A 41 22.21 9.80 16.59
CA CYS A 41 22.16 9.07 15.32
C CYS A 41 21.65 9.99 14.21
N LYS A 42 22.44 10.15 13.12
CA LYS A 42 21.97 10.79 11.91
C LYS A 42 21.18 9.76 11.09
N LEU A 43 19.93 10.07 10.78
CA LEU A 43 19.10 9.18 9.97
C LEU A 43 19.51 9.24 8.51
N LYS A 44 19.59 8.07 7.89
CA LYS A 44 19.80 7.90 6.44
C LYS A 44 18.51 7.61 5.69
N LYS A 45 17.54 7.02 6.39
CA LYS A 45 16.23 6.64 5.87
C LYS A 45 15.12 7.23 6.75
N ALA A 46 13.96 7.42 6.17
CA ALA A 46 12.79 7.87 6.90
C ALA A 46 12.34 6.82 7.92
N LEU A 47 11.80 7.28 9.04
CA LEU A 47 11.19 6.45 10.07
C LEU A 47 9.72 6.82 10.23
N TYR A 48 8.92 5.87 10.70
CA TYR A 48 7.54 6.14 11.10
C TYR A 48 7.51 7.23 12.18
N GLY A 49 6.56 8.16 12.07
CA GLY A 49 6.43 9.32 12.95
C GLY A 49 7.15 10.58 12.48
N LEU A 50 8.06 10.52 11.53
CA LEU A 50 8.63 11.71 10.90
C LEU A 50 7.64 12.37 9.95
N LYS A 51 7.49 13.70 10.02
CA LYS A 51 6.59 14.45 9.11
C LYS A 51 6.96 14.30 7.63
N GLN A 52 8.24 14.15 7.31
CA GLN A 52 8.76 14.01 5.96
C GLN A 52 8.74 12.56 5.44
N ALA A 53 8.47 11.57 6.29
CA ALA A 53 8.50 10.16 5.90
C ALA A 53 7.51 9.81 4.77
N PRO A 54 6.24 10.26 4.79
CA PRO A 54 5.30 10.00 3.70
C PRO A 54 5.78 10.58 2.37
N ARG A 55 6.32 11.81 2.38
CA ARG A 55 6.85 12.47 1.17
C ARG A 55 8.08 11.74 0.62
N ALA A 56 9.01 11.35 1.49
CA ALA A 56 10.20 10.62 1.08
C ALA A 56 9.86 9.26 0.47
N TRP A 57 8.89 8.55 1.04
CA TRP A 57 8.38 7.30 0.49
C TRP A 57 7.70 7.52 -0.85
N TYR A 58 6.78 8.50 -0.94
CA TYR A 58 6.10 8.84 -2.18
C TYR A 58 7.09 9.13 -3.31
N SER A 59 8.07 10.01 -3.09
CA SER A 59 9.10 10.31 -4.09
C SER A 59 9.88 9.08 -4.53
N ARG A 60 10.13 8.14 -3.63
CA ARG A 60 10.88 6.91 -3.92
C ARG A 60 10.08 5.96 -4.82
N ILE A 61 8.82 5.73 -4.50
CA ILE A 61 7.97 4.82 -5.28
C ILE A 61 7.53 5.45 -6.61
N ASP A 62 7.25 6.76 -6.64
CA ASP A 62 6.92 7.51 -7.85
C ASP A 62 8.04 7.43 -8.88
N SER A 63 9.30 7.69 -8.47
CA SER A 63 10.46 7.52 -9.36
C SER A 63 10.56 6.11 -9.91
N TYR A 64 10.35 5.09 -9.07
CA TYR A 64 10.41 3.69 -9.50
C TYR A 64 9.29 3.33 -10.48
N LEU A 65 8.06 3.76 -10.23
CA LEU A 65 6.92 3.52 -11.14
C LEU A 65 7.14 4.23 -12.48
N THR A 66 7.69 5.44 -12.47
CA THR A 66 8.07 6.18 -13.68
C THR A 66 9.12 5.42 -14.49
N ASP A 67 10.16 4.90 -13.83
CA ASP A 67 11.20 4.07 -14.47
C ASP A 67 10.64 2.76 -15.06
N LEU A 68 9.60 2.20 -14.45
CA LEU A 68 8.85 1.07 -15.00
C LEU A 68 7.94 1.44 -16.18
N GLY A 69 7.87 2.72 -16.55
CA GLY A 69 7.10 3.25 -17.67
C GLY A 69 5.63 3.50 -17.36
N PHE A 70 5.28 3.72 -16.09
CA PHE A 70 3.98 4.27 -15.71
C PHE A 70 3.97 5.79 -15.92
N SER A 71 2.80 6.31 -16.22
CA SER A 71 2.50 7.74 -16.24
C SER A 71 1.52 8.05 -15.11
N GLU A 72 1.83 9.08 -14.35
CA GLU A 72 0.91 9.62 -13.35
C GLU A 72 -0.20 10.43 -14.02
N THR A 73 -1.41 10.41 -13.46
CA THR A 73 -2.51 11.24 -13.96
C THR A 73 -2.42 12.64 -13.39
N THR A 74 -2.64 13.66 -14.22
CA THR A 74 -2.69 15.07 -13.78
C THR A 74 -3.85 15.38 -12.84
N ALA A 75 -4.82 14.47 -12.71
CA ALA A 75 -6.02 14.69 -11.91
C ALA A 75 -5.90 14.20 -10.46
N LYS A 76 -4.98 13.28 -10.18
CA LYS A 76 -4.75 12.69 -8.83
C LYS A 76 -3.32 12.16 -8.73
N ASP A 77 -2.61 12.62 -7.72
CA ASP A 77 -1.19 12.34 -7.49
C ASP A 77 -0.84 10.86 -7.17
N ASN A 78 -1.82 9.97 -7.01
CA ASN A 78 -1.60 8.56 -6.62
C ASN A 78 -2.17 7.57 -7.64
N LEU A 79 -2.59 8.02 -8.80
CA LEU A 79 -3.15 7.18 -9.86
C LEU A 79 -2.17 7.10 -11.03
N TYR A 80 -1.68 5.92 -11.28
CA TYR A 80 -0.71 5.59 -12.32
C TYR A 80 -1.35 4.70 -13.38
N TYR A 81 -0.95 4.88 -14.62
CA TYR A 81 -1.39 4.01 -15.70
C TYR A 81 -0.26 3.70 -16.67
N LYS A 82 -0.37 2.56 -17.32
CA LYS A 82 0.54 2.10 -18.37
C LYS A 82 -0.25 1.34 -19.43
N VAL A 83 0.05 1.59 -20.69
CA VAL A 83 -0.57 0.85 -21.81
C VAL A 83 0.52 0.26 -22.69
N VAL A 84 0.48 -1.05 -22.91
CA VAL A 84 1.41 -1.77 -23.79
C VAL A 84 0.59 -2.65 -24.72
N ASP A 85 0.74 -2.48 -26.03
CA ASP A 85 0.00 -3.24 -27.06
C ASP A 85 -1.53 -3.23 -26.84
N CYS A 86 -2.08 -2.06 -26.59
CA CYS A 86 -3.51 -1.85 -26.26
C CYS A 86 -3.99 -2.56 -24.97
N ARG A 87 -3.09 -3.08 -24.15
CA ARG A 87 -3.41 -3.68 -22.85
C ARG A 87 -3.14 -2.66 -21.73
N PRO A 88 -4.16 -2.23 -21.00
CA PRO A 88 -4.00 -1.26 -19.93
C PRO A 88 -3.64 -1.93 -18.60
N LEU A 89 -2.86 -1.23 -17.81
CA LEU A 89 -2.61 -1.51 -16.41
C LEU A 89 -2.79 -0.20 -15.63
N ILE A 90 -3.60 -0.23 -14.60
CA ILE A 90 -3.87 0.88 -13.69
C ILE A 90 -3.37 0.48 -12.31
N LEU A 91 -2.68 1.40 -11.67
CA LEU A 91 -2.17 1.26 -10.31
C LEU A 91 -2.59 2.47 -9.48
N VAL A 92 -3.13 2.21 -8.30
CA VAL A 92 -3.43 3.24 -7.30
C VAL A 92 -2.54 2.98 -6.09
N LEU A 93 -1.84 4.02 -5.66
CA LEU A 93 -1.02 4.01 -4.45
C LEU A 93 -1.80 4.63 -3.28
N TYR A 94 -1.89 3.94 -2.17
CA TYR A 94 -2.47 4.47 -0.94
C TYR A 94 -1.58 4.11 0.25
N VAL A 95 -0.73 5.05 0.64
CA VAL A 95 0.28 4.91 1.70
C VAL A 95 1.23 3.73 1.43
N ASP A 96 0.95 2.57 1.99
CA ASP A 96 1.67 1.29 1.86
C ASP A 96 0.92 0.26 1.00
N ASP A 97 -0.34 0.52 0.67
CA ASP A 97 -1.16 -0.33 -0.20
C ASP A 97 -1.04 0.06 -1.68
N LEU A 98 -0.91 -0.93 -2.55
CA LEU A 98 -1.01 -0.79 -4.00
C LEU A 98 -2.17 -1.61 -4.53
N PHE A 99 -3.02 -0.96 -5.32
CA PHE A 99 -4.13 -1.59 -6.01
C PHE A 99 -3.86 -1.64 -7.50
N LEU A 100 -3.97 -2.83 -8.10
CA LEU A 100 -3.70 -3.04 -9.52
C LEU A 100 -4.94 -3.61 -10.20
N THR A 101 -5.25 -3.06 -11.37
CA THR A 101 -6.34 -3.57 -12.23
C THR A 101 -5.98 -3.38 -13.71
N GLY A 102 -6.54 -4.22 -14.58
CA GLY A 102 -6.28 -4.19 -16.01
C GLY A 102 -5.99 -5.56 -16.60
N ASP A 103 -5.00 -5.63 -17.49
CA ASP A 103 -4.58 -6.88 -18.10
C ASP A 103 -3.85 -7.78 -17.11
N GLU A 104 -4.27 -9.04 -16.98
CA GLU A 104 -3.79 -9.98 -15.96
C GLU A 104 -2.30 -10.31 -16.12
N GLU A 105 -1.80 -10.45 -17.34
CA GLU A 105 -0.37 -10.73 -17.58
C GLU A 105 0.49 -9.53 -17.16
N MET A 106 0.00 -8.32 -17.42
CA MET A 106 0.67 -7.10 -17.01
C MET A 106 0.66 -6.94 -15.49
N ILE A 107 -0.45 -7.31 -14.82
CA ILE A 107 -0.54 -7.31 -13.34
C ILE A 107 0.51 -8.26 -12.76
N VAL A 108 0.57 -9.51 -13.21
CA VAL A 108 1.53 -10.51 -12.73
C VAL A 108 2.98 -10.04 -12.92
N ARG A 109 3.28 -9.44 -14.09
CA ARG A 109 4.61 -8.88 -14.36
C ARG A 109 4.93 -7.72 -13.43
N CYS A 110 4.01 -6.78 -13.26
CA CYS A 110 4.18 -5.62 -12.40
C CYS A 110 4.41 -6.04 -10.92
N LYS A 111 3.61 -6.97 -10.40
CA LYS A 111 3.79 -7.53 -9.05
C LYS A 111 5.20 -8.09 -8.85
N ARG A 112 5.74 -8.78 -9.84
CA ARG A 112 7.09 -9.36 -9.79
C ARG A 112 8.17 -8.28 -9.78
N GLU A 113 8.04 -7.23 -10.59
CA GLU A 113 8.99 -6.11 -10.61
C GLU A 113 8.96 -5.34 -9.27
N LEU A 114 7.77 -5.03 -8.76
CA LEU A 114 7.62 -4.39 -7.46
C LEU A 114 8.22 -5.21 -6.32
N ALA A 115 7.99 -6.53 -6.29
CA ALA A 115 8.52 -7.42 -5.26
C ALA A 115 10.05 -7.65 -5.35
N ARG A 116 10.69 -7.29 -6.46
CA ARG A 116 12.16 -7.28 -6.58
C ARG A 116 12.78 -6.05 -5.93
N GLU A 117 12.08 -4.93 -5.98
CA GLU A 117 12.58 -3.65 -5.49
C GLU A 117 12.22 -3.40 -4.03
N PHE A 118 11.02 -3.77 -3.63
CA PHE A 118 10.47 -3.54 -2.29
C PHE A 118 10.11 -4.86 -1.62
N GLU A 119 10.23 -4.91 -0.31
CA GLU A 119 9.66 -6.04 0.45
C GLU A 119 8.14 -5.91 0.45
N MET A 120 7.47 -6.78 -0.30
CA MET A 120 6.02 -6.71 -0.51
C MET A 120 5.32 -8.00 -0.13
N LYS A 121 4.07 -7.86 0.28
CA LYS A 121 3.13 -8.96 0.45
C LYS A 121 2.06 -8.87 -0.63
N ASP A 122 1.93 -9.91 -1.46
CA ASP A 122 0.80 -10.04 -2.38
C ASP A 122 -0.41 -10.55 -1.60
N LEU A 123 -1.47 -9.74 -1.56
CA LEU A 123 -2.73 -10.06 -0.88
C LEU A 123 -3.76 -10.70 -1.83
N GLY A 124 -3.39 -10.88 -3.12
CA GLY A 124 -4.27 -11.45 -4.13
C GLY A 124 -5.38 -10.48 -4.58
N LEU A 125 -6.58 -11.01 -4.76
CA LEU A 125 -7.75 -10.20 -5.04
C LEU A 125 -8.11 -9.36 -3.81
N MET A 126 -8.48 -8.10 -4.04
CA MET A 126 -8.92 -7.21 -2.98
C MET A 126 -10.26 -7.68 -2.41
N HIS A 127 -10.32 -7.87 -1.10
CA HIS A 127 -11.52 -8.26 -0.37
C HIS A 127 -11.98 -7.21 0.64
N TYR A 128 -11.05 -6.44 1.20
CA TYR A 128 -11.34 -5.43 2.21
C TYR A 128 -10.49 -4.18 1.99
N PHE A 129 -11.11 -3.02 2.12
CA PHE A 129 -10.39 -1.75 2.09
C PHE A 129 -11.10 -0.69 2.91
N LEU A 130 -10.41 -0.08 3.88
CA LEU A 130 -10.91 1.00 4.75
C LEU A 130 -12.29 0.69 5.39
N GLY A 131 -12.49 -0.55 5.85
CA GLY A 131 -13.76 -0.95 6.47
C GLY A 131 -14.88 -1.28 5.47
N LEU A 132 -14.58 -1.30 4.17
CA LEU A 132 -15.47 -1.76 3.13
C LEU A 132 -15.11 -3.18 2.70
N GLU A 133 -16.11 -4.02 2.51
CA GLU A 133 -15.96 -5.32 1.88
C GLU A 133 -16.10 -5.19 0.36
N VAL A 134 -15.21 -5.83 -0.38
CA VAL A 134 -15.16 -5.78 -1.85
C VAL A 134 -15.49 -7.16 -2.40
N TRP A 135 -16.59 -7.26 -3.12
CA TRP A 135 -17.01 -8.48 -3.79
C TRP A 135 -16.78 -8.33 -5.29
N GLN A 136 -15.97 -9.21 -5.85
CA GLN A 136 -15.62 -9.19 -7.26
C GLN A 136 -16.24 -10.39 -7.96
N GLY A 137 -17.21 -10.13 -8.84
CA GLY A 137 -17.85 -11.11 -9.73
C GLY A 137 -17.32 -11.02 -11.16
N PRO A 138 -17.73 -11.91 -12.05
CA PRO A 138 -17.22 -11.97 -13.42
C PRO A 138 -17.40 -10.69 -14.23
N ASN A 139 -18.41 -9.88 -13.94
CA ASN A 139 -18.72 -8.65 -14.68
C ASN A 139 -19.04 -7.45 -13.77
N GLU A 140 -18.92 -7.60 -12.47
CA GLU A 140 -19.36 -6.59 -11.50
C GLU A 140 -18.50 -6.62 -10.24
N THR A 141 -18.34 -5.47 -9.62
CA THR A 141 -17.67 -5.32 -8.33
C THR A 141 -18.62 -4.58 -7.40
N PHE A 142 -18.90 -5.16 -6.23
CA PHE A 142 -19.74 -4.55 -5.19
C PHE A 142 -18.87 -4.07 -4.04
N LEU A 143 -19.25 -2.93 -3.49
CA LEU A 143 -18.69 -2.38 -2.25
C LEU A 143 -19.81 -2.40 -1.21
N GLY A 144 -19.58 -3.05 -0.08
CA GLY A 144 -20.51 -3.10 1.05
C GLY A 144 -19.83 -2.67 2.35
N SER A 145 -20.57 -2.04 3.25
CA SER A 145 -20.12 -1.87 4.63
C SER A 145 -20.21 -3.22 5.36
N ILE A 146 -19.20 -3.54 6.17
CA ILE A 146 -19.26 -4.70 7.08
C ILE A 146 -20.38 -4.41 8.07
N PRO A 147 -21.43 -5.26 8.18
CA PRO A 147 -22.46 -5.08 9.20
C PRO A 147 -21.80 -5.18 10.58
N ASP A 148 -22.10 -4.23 11.47
CA ASP A 148 -21.70 -4.31 12.87
C ASP A 148 -22.13 -5.65 13.45
N GLN A 149 -21.24 -6.35 14.15
CA GLN A 149 -21.50 -7.68 14.74
C GLN A 149 -22.55 -7.68 15.86
N GLN A 150 -23.22 -6.55 16.11
CA GLN A 150 -24.22 -6.41 17.18
C GLN A 150 -25.61 -6.95 16.84
N ASP A 151 -25.92 -7.27 15.57
CA ASP A 151 -27.26 -7.74 15.20
C ASP A 151 -27.41 -9.28 15.11
N ARG A 152 -26.43 -10.04 15.58
CA ARG A 152 -26.52 -11.51 15.58
C ARG A 152 -27.05 -12.15 16.87
N ASP A 153 -27.43 -11.36 17.86
CA ASP A 153 -27.93 -11.87 19.14
C ASP A 153 -29.32 -11.26 19.46
N GLY A 154 -30.30 -11.64 18.70
CA GLY A 154 -31.67 -11.18 18.89
C GLY A 154 -32.69 -12.00 18.15
N THR A 155 -33.31 -12.85 18.93
CA THR A 155 -34.61 -13.59 18.79
C THR A 155 -34.47 -15.06 18.45
N ARG A 156 -34.21 -15.83 19.50
CA ARG A 156 -34.95 -17.06 19.72
C ARG A 156 -36.10 -16.70 20.66
N ASP A 157 -37.21 -16.37 20.12
CA ASP A 157 -38.47 -16.49 20.87
C ASP A 157 -38.90 -17.93 20.74
N GLU A 158 -38.75 -18.65 21.86
CA GLU A 158 -39.45 -19.86 22.17
C GLU A 158 -40.88 -19.45 22.53
N ASP A 159 -41.81 -19.70 21.67
CA ASP A 159 -43.24 -19.84 22.06
C ASP A 159 -43.53 -21.33 22.18
N ASP A 160 -43.45 -21.78 23.43
CA ASP A 160 -44.15 -22.95 23.94
C ASP A 160 -45.51 -22.48 24.46
N ASP A 161 -46.60 -22.98 23.83
CA ASP A 161 -47.81 -23.46 24.48
C ASP A 161 -48.71 -24.19 23.47
#